data_6db82a39ba3eb7120955ae24504a04c7
#
_entry.id   6db82a39ba3eb7120955ae24504a04c7
#
_cell.length_a   1.000
_cell.length_b   1.000
_cell.length_c   1.000
_cell.angle_alpha   90.00
_cell.angle_beta   90.00
_cell.angle_gamma   90.00
#
_symmetry.space_group_name_H-M   'P 1'
#
loop_
_entity.id
_entity.type
_entity.pdbx_description
1 polymer ?
#
loop_
_entity_poly.entity_id
_entity_poly.type
_entity_poly.pdbx_seq_one_letter_code
_entity_poly.pdbx_strand_id
1 'polypeptide(L)'
;VRYFTFSNLVTLAVICFGFSIIRTPVLKETHEDFFFEVTATSSKVGHFQVFLDDGYGFREKHVITREITEIGKPILYRFPLPEGRYKALRFDPNQKQGFVLLKDPRIIDSKKTVIRNIGPAECEAEKQIESLKLTDHGLEITTAKDAV
;
A
#
# COMPACT_ATOMS: atom_id res chain seq x y z
N VAL A 1 19.84 23.22 -0.25
CA VAL A 1 19.54 22.23 -1.32
C VAL A 1 20.18 20.93 -0.90
N ARG A 2 19.38 19.97 -0.43
CA ARG A 2 19.89 18.64 -0.07
C ARG A 2 19.60 17.70 -1.24
N TYR A 3 20.66 17.20 -1.85
CA TYR A 3 20.58 16.24 -2.93
C TYR A 3 20.22 14.87 -2.38
N PHE A 4 19.12 14.30 -2.86
CA PHE A 4 18.87 12.87 -2.78
C PHE A 4 19.87 12.16 -3.70
N THR A 5 20.91 11.61 -3.13
CA THR A 5 21.78 10.70 -3.89
C THR A 5 21.10 9.33 -3.97
N PHE A 6 20.51 9.05 -5.10
CA PHE A 6 20.01 7.73 -5.49
C PHE A 6 21.16 6.75 -5.75
N SER A 7 22.01 6.54 -4.78
CA SER A 7 23.04 5.51 -4.87
C SER A 7 22.59 4.31 -4.04
N ASN A 8 22.27 3.26 -4.70
CA ASN A 8 21.73 1.97 -4.30
C ASN A 8 20.20 1.91 -4.34
N LEU A 9 19.73 1.53 -5.50
CA LEU A 9 18.34 1.17 -5.79
C LEU A 9 17.99 -0.12 -5.04
N VAL A 10 17.61 -0.01 -3.79
CA VAL A 10 16.88 -1.07 -3.11
C VAL A 10 15.40 -0.85 -3.44
N THR A 11 14.86 -1.73 -4.23
CA THR A 11 13.49 -1.68 -4.72
C THR A 11 12.53 -2.10 -3.60
N LEU A 12 11.60 -1.31 -3.15
CA LEU A 12 10.53 -1.64 -2.19
C LEU A 12 9.38 -2.34 -2.92
N ALA A 13 8.91 -3.42 -2.40
CA ALA A 13 7.77 -4.09 -2.96
C ALA A 13 6.53 -3.91 -2.05
N VAL A 14 5.42 -3.45 -2.53
CA VAL A 14 4.13 -3.50 -1.84
C VAL A 14 3.54 -4.88 -2.01
N ILE A 15 3.40 -5.59 -0.92
CA ILE A 15 2.67 -6.85 -0.89
C ILE A 15 1.38 -6.59 -0.12
N CYS A 16 0.25 -6.62 -0.76
CA CYS A 16 -1.02 -6.76 -0.07
C CYS A 16 -1.22 -8.21 0.31
N PHE A 17 -1.86 -8.54 1.43
CA PHE A 17 -2.32 -9.88 1.75
C PHE A 17 -3.24 -10.32 0.64
N GLY A 18 -2.63 -11.17 -0.18
CA GLY A 18 -3.15 -11.43 -1.46
C GLY A 18 -2.82 -10.40 -2.53
N PHE A 19 -1.94 -9.41 -2.29
CA PHE A 19 -1.74 -8.36 -3.28
C PHE A 19 -0.47 -7.54 -3.04
N SER A 20 0.48 -7.68 -3.91
CA SER A 20 1.47 -6.71 -4.36
C SER A 20 2.73 -6.45 -3.55
N ILE A 21 3.83 -6.47 -4.21
CA ILE A 21 5.12 -6.02 -3.70
C ILE A 21 5.56 -4.74 -4.41
N ILE A 22 5.72 -3.65 -3.69
CA ILE A 22 6.49 -2.50 -4.15
C ILE A 22 7.86 -2.53 -3.52
N ARG A 23 8.89 -2.49 -4.30
CA ARG A 23 10.26 -2.32 -3.82
C ARG A 23 10.66 -0.86 -3.86
N THR A 24 10.88 -0.18 -2.73
CA THR A 24 11.31 1.22 -2.65
C THR A 24 12.79 1.36 -2.36
N PRO A 25 13.42 2.45 -2.77
CA PRO A 25 14.72 2.82 -2.24
C PRO A 25 14.62 3.14 -0.74
N VAL A 26 15.67 2.80 -0.01
CA VAL A 26 15.81 3.17 1.41
C VAL A 26 15.74 4.69 1.53
N LEU A 27 14.69 5.20 2.18
CA LEU A 27 14.63 6.60 2.56
C LEU A 27 15.60 6.81 3.71
N LYS A 28 16.60 7.66 3.48
CA LYS A 28 17.59 8.01 4.48
C LYS A 28 16.98 9.05 5.44
N GLU A 29 17.22 8.87 6.72
CA GLU A 29 16.79 9.71 7.83
C GLU A 29 16.71 11.20 7.51
N THR A 30 15.52 11.71 7.37
CA THR A 30 15.15 13.10 7.61
C THR A 30 13.87 13.05 8.42
N HIS A 31 13.69 13.95 9.38
CA HIS A 31 12.49 14.08 10.22
C HIS A 31 11.24 14.50 9.42
N GLU A 32 11.04 13.94 8.25
CA GLU A 32 9.87 14.19 7.41
C GLU A 32 8.93 12.99 7.54
N ASP A 33 7.71 13.25 7.97
CA ASP A 33 6.65 12.25 8.00
C ASP A 33 6.28 11.86 6.57
N PHE A 34 6.34 10.57 6.28
CA PHE A 34 5.89 10.03 5.00
C PHE A 34 4.56 9.32 5.15
N PHE A 35 3.80 9.30 4.09
CA PHE A 35 2.50 8.64 4.04
C PHE A 35 2.40 7.79 2.79
N PHE A 36 1.87 6.60 2.93
CA PHE A 36 1.26 5.90 1.81
C PHE A 36 -0.16 6.42 1.62
N GLU A 37 -0.45 6.90 0.43
CA GLU A 37 -1.75 7.47 0.07
C GLU A 37 -2.34 6.69 -1.10
N VAL A 38 -3.63 6.37 -1.02
CA VAL A 38 -4.36 5.66 -2.07
C VAL A 38 -5.84 6.04 -2.03
N THR A 39 -6.45 6.24 -3.18
CA THR A 39 -7.91 6.34 -3.28
C THR A 39 -8.48 4.94 -3.44
N ALA A 40 -9.35 4.53 -2.53
CA ALA A 40 -9.94 3.20 -2.54
C ALA A 40 -11.47 3.26 -2.51
N THR A 41 -12.09 2.37 -3.29
CA THR A 41 -13.53 2.09 -3.25
C THR A 41 -13.72 0.65 -2.84
N SER A 42 -14.46 0.40 -1.76
CA SER A 42 -14.73 -0.96 -1.27
C SER A 42 -16.21 -1.31 -1.42
N SER A 43 -16.50 -2.56 -1.72
CA SER A 43 -17.87 -3.11 -1.72
C SER A 43 -18.33 -3.57 -0.35
N LYS A 44 -17.47 -3.55 0.68
CA LYS A 44 -17.75 -4.03 2.04
C LYS A 44 -17.14 -3.09 3.07
N VAL A 45 -17.80 -2.98 4.21
CA VAL A 45 -17.23 -2.37 5.42
C VAL A 45 -16.15 -3.28 6.02
N GLY A 46 -15.23 -2.70 6.77
CA GLY A 46 -14.13 -3.41 7.41
C GLY A 46 -12.92 -2.49 7.59
N HIS A 47 -11.75 -3.01 7.30
CA HIS A 47 -10.52 -2.27 7.48
C HIS A 47 -9.58 -2.49 6.30
N PHE A 48 -8.88 -1.44 5.89
CA PHE A 48 -7.66 -1.55 5.12
C PHE A 48 -6.48 -1.59 6.07
N GLN A 49 -5.53 -2.45 5.78
CA GLN A 49 -4.31 -2.58 6.57
C GLN A 49 -3.08 -2.43 5.68
N VAL A 50 -2.07 -1.74 6.21
CA VAL A 50 -0.75 -1.63 5.59
C VAL A 50 0.25 -2.24 6.54
N PHE A 51 1.03 -3.21 6.05
CA PHE A 51 2.14 -3.82 6.75
C PHE A 51 3.44 -3.36 6.13
N LEU A 52 4.46 -3.18 6.96
CA LEU A 52 5.78 -2.75 6.54
C LEU A 52 6.80 -3.86 6.83
N ASP A 53 7.65 -4.15 5.85
CA ASP A 53 8.78 -5.06 6.00
C ASP A 53 10.07 -4.26 6.24
N ASP A 54 10.59 -4.33 7.44
CA ASP A 54 11.86 -3.72 7.87
C ASP A 54 13.09 -4.61 7.54
N GLY A 55 12.89 -5.65 6.74
CA GLY A 55 13.92 -6.62 6.36
C GLY A 55 13.81 -7.97 7.06
N TYR A 56 12.84 -8.10 7.97
CA TYR A 56 12.56 -9.33 8.71
C TYR A 56 11.16 -9.89 8.38
N GLY A 57 10.58 -9.45 7.28
CA GLY A 57 9.24 -9.82 6.85
C GLY A 57 8.14 -8.94 7.46
N PHE A 58 6.92 -9.20 7.03
CA PHE A 58 5.74 -8.48 7.52
C PHE A 58 5.34 -8.96 8.90
N ARG A 59 5.25 -8.05 9.86
CA ARG A 59 4.93 -8.34 11.26
C ARG A 59 3.79 -7.43 11.75
N GLU A 60 2.94 -7.96 12.62
CA GLU A 60 1.79 -7.22 13.17
C GLU A 60 2.17 -5.94 13.92
N LYS A 61 3.37 -5.89 14.50
CA LYS A 61 3.86 -4.68 15.20
C LYS A 61 4.01 -3.45 14.29
N HIS A 62 4.03 -3.65 12.98
CA HIS A 62 4.16 -2.60 11.96
C HIS A 62 2.90 -2.48 11.08
N VAL A 63 1.74 -2.86 11.62
CA VAL A 63 0.47 -2.70 10.91
C VAL A 63 -0.14 -1.33 11.16
N ILE A 64 -0.61 -0.71 10.09
CA ILE A 64 -1.35 0.54 10.14
C ILE A 64 -2.74 0.28 9.57
N THR A 65 -3.78 0.53 10.36
CA THR A 65 -5.16 0.20 10.01
C THR A 65 -5.97 1.46 9.74
N ARG A 66 -6.86 1.40 8.75
CA ARG A 66 -7.88 2.42 8.44
C ARG A 66 -9.24 1.76 8.27
N GLU A 67 -10.24 2.31 8.94
CA GLU A 67 -11.61 1.81 8.85
C GLU A 67 -12.25 2.19 7.49
N ILE A 68 -13.01 1.27 6.92
CA ILE A 68 -13.83 1.48 5.72
C ILE A 68 -15.22 1.88 6.20
N THR A 69 -15.52 3.16 6.20
CA THR A 69 -16.78 3.72 6.72
C THR A 69 -17.87 3.81 5.67
N GLU A 70 -17.50 3.94 4.39
CA GLU A 70 -18.46 4.08 3.29
C GLU A 70 -18.15 3.05 2.18
N ILE A 71 -19.19 2.36 1.74
CA ILE A 71 -19.10 1.40 0.64
C ILE A 71 -19.52 2.04 -0.69
N GLY A 72 -18.89 1.58 -1.78
CA GLY A 72 -19.20 2.03 -3.14
C GLY A 72 -18.75 3.45 -3.49
N LYS A 73 -18.10 4.16 -2.56
CA LYS A 73 -17.58 5.51 -2.79
C LYS A 73 -16.04 5.53 -2.79
N PRO A 74 -15.42 6.31 -3.67
CA PRO A 74 -13.99 6.52 -3.65
C PRO A 74 -13.59 7.43 -2.47
N ILE A 75 -12.75 6.92 -1.58
CA ILE A 75 -12.24 7.65 -0.41
C ILE A 75 -10.72 7.63 -0.46
N LEU A 76 -10.13 8.79 -0.14
CA LEU A 76 -8.68 8.93 -0.03
C LEU A 76 -8.22 8.46 1.36
N TYR A 77 -7.44 7.39 1.38
CA TYR A 77 -6.84 6.85 2.60
C TYR A 77 -5.38 7.26 2.71
N ARG A 78 -4.97 7.61 3.91
CA ARG A 78 -3.57 7.91 4.27
C ARG A 78 -3.12 7.04 5.41
N PHE A 79 -1.99 6.40 5.20
CA PHE A 79 -1.33 5.54 6.17
C PHE A 79 0.01 6.17 6.54
N PRO A 80 0.18 6.70 7.78
CA PRO A 80 1.45 7.29 8.19
C PRO A 80 2.51 6.20 8.23
N LEU A 81 3.62 6.42 7.55
CA LEU A 81 4.75 5.52 7.55
C LEU A 81 5.68 5.89 8.70
N PRO A 82 5.88 5.02 9.70
CA PRO A 82 6.82 5.27 10.79
C PRO A 82 8.23 5.49 10.27
N GLU A 83 9.05 6.20 11.04
CA GLU A 83 10.47 6.31 10.75
C GLU A 83 11.11 4.92 10.64
N GLY A 84 11.89 4.71 9.60
CA GLY A 84 12.57 3.42 9.40
C GLY A 84 13.02 3.20 7.97
N ARG A 85 13.64 2.04 7.77
CA ARG A 85 14.01 1.53 6.45
C ARG A 85 13.12 0.35 6.13
N TYR A 86 12.33 0.46 5.08
CA TYR A 86 11.41 -0.59 4.67
C TYR A 86 11.80 -1.13 3.31
N LYS A 87 11.78 -2.45 3.18
CA LYS A 87 12.02 -3.16 1.92
C LYS A 87 10.74 -3.31 1.12
N ALA A 88 9.62 -3.45 1.82
CA ALA A 88 8.33 -3.71 1.21
C ALA A 88 7.17 -3.11 2.02
N LEU A 89 6.09 -2.80 1.34
CA LEU A 89 4.80 -2.43 1.89
C LEU A 89 3.76 -3.43 1.36
N ARG A 90 2.98 -4.02 2.25
CA ARG A 90 1.86 -4.89 1.92
C ARG A 90 0.56 -4.17 2.25
N PHE A 91 -0.34 -4.09 1.30
CA PHE A 91 -1.68 -3.54 1.49
C PHE A 91 -2.70 -4.67 1.54
N ASP A 92 -3.40 -4.79 2.65
CA ASP A 92 -4.45 -5.79 2.85
C ASP A 92 -5.81 -5.12 2.61
N PRO A 93 -6.52 -5.49 1.54
CA PRO A 93 -7.70 -4.75 1.08
C PRO A 93 -8.98 -5.00 1.88
N ASN A 94 -9.06 -5.99 2.69
CA ASN A 94 -10.11 -6.39 3.62
C ASN A 94 -10.07 -7.91 3.83
N GLN A 95 -10.43 -8.36 5.01
CA GLN A 95 -10.48 -9.79 5.34
C GLN A 95 -11.76 -10.49 4.84
N LYS A 96 -12.73 -9.74 4.32
CA LYS A 96 -14.00 -10.28 3.82
C LYS A 96 -13.97 -10.41 2.31
N GLN A 97 -14.61 -11.46 1.81
CA GLN A 97 -14.84 -11.57 0.37
C GLN A 97 -15.54 -10.31 -0.17
N GLY A 98 -14.93 -9.69 -1.16
CA GLY A 98 -15.45 -8.47 -1.74
C GLY A 98 -14.60 -7.95 -2.89
N PHE A 99 -14.98 -6.77 -3.32
CA PHE A 99 -14.33 -6.04 -4.40
C PHE A 99 -13.73 -4.74 -3.85
N VAL A 100 -12.53 -4.43 -4.27
CA VAL A 100 -11.85 -3.16 -3.98
C VAL A 100 -11.24 -2.61 -5.26
N LEU A 101 -11.48 -1.33 -5.52
CA LEU A 101 -10.83 -0.58 -6.59
C LEU A 101 -9.84 0.40 -5.98
N LEU A 102 -8.56 0.29 -6.36
CA LEU A 102 -7.50 1.21 -5.95
C LEU A 102 -7.10 2.13 -7.09
N LYS A 103 -6.93 3.41 -6.77
CA LYS A 103 -6.44 4.45 -7.69
C LYS A 103 -5.30 5.24 -7.08
N ASP A 104 -4.35 5.59 -7.90
CA ASP A 104 -3.26 6.51 -7.61
C ASP A 104 -2.49 6.19 -6.30
N PRO A 105 -2.07 4.93 -6.09
CA PRO A 105 -1.26 4.60 -4.94
C PRO A 105 0.08 5.31 -5.03
N ARG A 106 0.49 6.00 -3.95
CA ARG A 106 1.70 6.83 -3.95
C ARG A 106 2.27 7.03 -2.55
N ILE A 107 3.53 7.38 -2.48
CA ILE A 107 4.20 7.87 -1.28
C ILE A 107 4.27 9.40 -1.36
N ILE A 108 3.86 10.07 -0.32
CA ILE A 108 3.91 11.53 -0.18
C ILE A 108 4.64 11.92 1.11
N ASP A 109 5.18 13.15 1.15
CA ASP A 109 5.71 13.76 2.37
C ASP A 109 4.61 14.52 3.15
N SER A 110 4.99 15.10 4.30
CA SER A 110 4.10 15.91 5.14
C SER A 110 3.56 17.15 4.43
N LYS A 111 4.23 17.64 3.40
CA LYS A 111 3.82 18.78 2.56
C LYS A 111 2.94 18.36 1.40
N LYS A 112 2.58 17.08 1.31
CA LYS A 112 1.83 16.45 0.20
C LYS A 112 2.59 16.42 -1.13
N THR A 113 3.91 16.56 -1.09
CA THR A 113 4.73 16.38 -2.28
C THR A 113 4.79 14.89 -2.61
N VAL A 114 4.52 14.53 -3.85
CA VAL A 114 4.63 13.15 -4.30
C VAL A 114 6.10 12.77 -4.39
N ILE A 115 6.51 11.85 -3.53
CA ILE A 115 7.87 11.29 -3.53
C ILE A 115 7.96 10.16 -4.56
N ARG A 116 6.89 9.36 -4.67
CA ARG A 116 6.83 8.23 -5.59
C ARG A 116 5.40 7.85 -5.94
N ASN A 117 5.12 7.68 -7.22
CA ASN A 117 3.94 6.98 -7.69
C ASN A 117 4.25 5.48 -7.75
N ILE A 118 3.26 4.67 -7.43
CA ILE A 118 3.34 3.21 -7.47
C ILE A 118 2.62 2.72 -8.70
N GLY A 119 3.39 2.15 -9.63
CA GLY A 119 2.82 1.64 -10.87
C GLY A 119 2.20 0.25 -10.71
N PRO A 120 1.20 -0.09 -11.53
CA PRO A 120 0.57 -1.43 -11.48
C PRO A 120 1.55 -2.58 -11.72
N ALA A 121 2.58 -2.37 -12.52
CA ALA A 121 3.63 -3.36 -12.79
C ALA A 121 4.50 -3.68 -11.55
N GLU A 122 4.41 -2.85 -10.52
CA GLU A 122 5.09 -3.05 -9.24
C GLU A 122 4.22 -3.83 -8.25
N CYS A 123 2.99 -4.16 -8.65
CA CYS A 123 1.99 -4.78 -7.82
C CYS A 123 1.87 -6.28 -8.12
N GLU A 124 1.99 -7.12 -7.08
CA GLU A 124 1.88 -8.58 -7.18
C GLU A 124 0.76 -9.08 -6.26
N ALA A 125 -0.01 -10.07 -6.71
CA ALA A 125 -1.06 -10.70 -5.93
C ALA A 125 -0.50 -11.79 -5.01
N GLU A 126 -0.98 -11.86 -3.77
CA GLU A 126 -0.68 -12.94 -2.83
C GLU A 126 -1.91 -13.80 -2.49
N LYS A 127 -1.73 -14.81 -1.63
CA LYS A 127 -2.58 -16.00 -1.45
C LYS A 127 -4.08 -15.80 -1.22
N GLN A 128 -4.57 -14.61 -0.93
CA GLN A 128 -5.99 -14.37 -0.61
C GLN A 128 -6.70 -13.51 -1.65
N ILE A 129 -6.04 -13.25 -2.76
CA ILE A 129 -6.62 -12.56 -3.89
C ILE A 129 -7.03 -13.56 -4.95
N GLU A 130 -8.33 -13.58 -5.21
CA GLU A 130 -8.91 -14.37 -6.28
C GLU A 130 -8.57 -13.78 -7.65
N SER A 131 -8.61 -12.46 -7.77
CA SER A 131 -8.22 -11.78 -9.00
C SER A 131 -7.66 -10.38 -8.76
N LEU A 132 -6.67 -10.03 -9.57
CA LEU A 132 -6.05 -8.72 -9.67
C LEU A 132 -6.07 -8.30 -11.13
N LYS A 133 -6.73 -7.19 -11.44
CA LYS A 133 -6.87 -6.70 -12.81
C LYS A 133 -6.56 -5.21 -12.87
N LEU A 134 -5.71 -4.83 -13.80
CA LEU A 134 -5.56 -3.44 -14.18
C LEU A 134 -6.64 -3.07 -15.19
N THR A 135 -7.39 -2.03 -14.89
CA THR A 135 -8.41 -1.46 -15.76
C THR A 135 -8.17 0.03 -15.99
N ASP A 136 -8.91 0.63 -16.91
CA ASP A 136 -8.88 2.08 -17.12
C ASP A 136 -9.33 2.88 -15.90
N HIS A 137 -10.00 2.21 -14.95
CA HIS A 137 -10.51 2.81 -13.72
C HIS A 137 -9.56 2.67 -12.52
N GLY A 138 -8.50 1.88 -12.65
CA GLY A 138 -7.55 1.59 -11.60
C GLY A 138 -7.29 0.10 -11.43
N LEU A 139 -6.77 -0.28 -10.27
CA LEU A 139 -6.44 -1.64 -9.94
C LEU A 139 -7.61 -2.31 -9.20
N GLU A 140 -8.25 -3.25 -9.87
CA GLU A 140 -9.38 -4.01 -9.35
C GLU A 140 -8.89 -5.27 -8.62
N ILE A 141 -9.36 -5.42 -7.39
CA ILE A 141 -9.00 -6.52 -6.49
C ILE A 141 -10.29 -7.26 -6.11
N THR A 142 -10.32 -8.56 -6.33
CA THR A 142 -11.35 -9.43 -5.76
C THR A 142 -10.70 -10.32 -4.71
N THR A 143 -11.19 -10.26 -3.48
CA THR A 143 -10.72 -11.11 -2.38
C THR A 143 -11.49 -12.42 -2.37
N ALA A 144 -10.79 -13.52 -2.11
CA ALA A 144 -11.37 -14.85 -2.05
C ALA A 144 -12.35 -15.01 -0.87
N LYS A 145 -13.23 -16.01 -0.98
CA LYS A 145 -14.09 -16.43 0.14
C LYS A 145 -13.18 -17.13 1.17
N ASP A 146 -13.34 -16.74 2.44
CA ASP A 146 -12.61 -17.35 3.58
C ASP A 146 -11.09 -17.11 3.58
N ALA A 147 -10.70 -15.86 3.47
CA ALA A 147 -9.39 -15.40 3.88
C ALA A 147 -9.30 -15.39 5.42
N VAL A 148 -9.13 -16.57 6.04
CA VAL A 148 -8.85 -16.75 7.47
C VAL A 148 -7.40 -17.17 7.63
#